data_c2ca269c958a86f4a455886f6b220b86
#
_entry.id   c2ca269c958a86f4a455886f6b220b86
#
_cell.length_a   1.000
_cell.length_b   1.000
_cell.length_c   1.000
_cell.angle_alpha   90.00
_cell.angle_beta   90.00
_cell.angle_gamma   90.00
#
_symmetry.space_group_name_H-M   'P 1'
#
loop_
_entity.id
_entity.type
_entity.pdbx_description
1 polymer ?
#
loop_
_entity_poly.entity_id
_entity_poly.type
_entity_poly.pdbx_seq_one_letter_code
_entity_poly.pdbx_strand_id
1 'polypeptide(L)'
;MNQVACMGRWSIVALAVAVVAACGGGGGEPEDAQALSSASERARALRLPPGTIIPADAGSKGMFGPLQGWPLIAVHGVITSDGRVLSYGTKEDGTQTGYFVYDVWNPADDTHLTLPNGTGSDIFCSSQLLLPDGNNVFLAGGDNWTGTKTTNTGNNNSTVFNVANRTLTRTNNMNRARWYSTSTTLLNGETYIQGGSGGTDFPEIRGSDGAFRLLGGAGTGSFDFMYPRNFIAPDGRVFGYDSAGRMYYVNTSGSGGVTTVGQFNSAYAGNDASAAMFAPGRILQYGGNSNQAVVIDVTASGTPVITQTASMLRQRRLSVATILADGKVVATGGSSVWNAMTNVSYEAEIWNPATGQWAVGASMVKPRLYHGNALLLPDASVLVFGGGAPSPSGVPGNLNAEIYYPPYLFNGGALAVRPSLDSAPTVVDTGRTVQLSVTSGRPISRVTFVKAGSATHGWNMEQRFVSLPFAAAGSNLSVQIPSRASDVPPGLWMIF
;
A
#
# COMPACT_ATOMS: atom_id res chain seq x y z
N MET A 1 18.39 6.12 39.79
CA MET A 1 19.12 5.43 38.73
C MET A 1 18.39 5.76 37.42
N ASN A 2 18.95 6.70 36.67
CA ASN A 2 18.35 7.22 35.44
C ASN A 2 18.60 6.22 34.32
N GLN A 3 17.56 5.56 33.85
CA GLN A 3 17.61 4.90 32.54
C GLN A 3 17.41 5.97 31.47
N VAL A 4 18.49 6.32 30.80
CA VAL A 4 18.47 7.07 29.54
C VAL A 4 17.92 6.12 28.48
N ALA A 5 16.67 6.30 28.10
CA ALA A 5 16.09 5.64 26.93
C ALA A 5 16.84 6.16 25.70
N CYS A 6 17.61 5.29 25.07
CA CYS A 6 18.19 5.53 23.77
C CYS A 6 17.04 5.52 22.74
N MET A 7 16.43 6.68 22.49
CA MET A 7 15.50 6.84 21.38
C MET A 7 16.30 6.73 20.08
N GLY A 8 16.20 5.58 19.43
CA GLY A 8 16.73 5.39 18.09
C GLY A 8 16.10 6.44 17.16
N ARG A 9 16.93 7.19 16.45
CA ARG A 9 16.47 8.10 15.39
C ARG A 9 15.94 7.26 14.24
N TRP A 10 14.65 7.28 14.02
CA TRP A 10 14.02 6.66 12.88
C TRP A 10 13.64 7.75 11.89
N SER A 11 14.09 7.58 10.67
CA SER A 11 13.91 8.54 9.61
C SER A 11 12.71 8.14 8.75
N ILE A 12 11.84 9.10 8.45
CA ILE A 12 10.82 8.96 7.40
C ILE A 12 11.56 9.19 6.07
N VAL A 13 11.61 8.17 5.22
CA VAL A 13 12.17 8.32 3.88
C VAL A 13 11.10 8.94 3.00
N ALA A 14 11.21 10.23 2.71
CA ALA A 14 10.38 10.87 1.68
C ALA A 14 10.98 10.54 0.31
N LEU A 15 10.16 10.13 -0.64
CA LEU A 15 10.58 9.98 -2.04
C LEU A 15 10.71 11.38 -2.67
N ALA A 16 11.65 12.15 -2.16
CA ALA A 16 12.14 13.38 -2.72
C ALA A 16 13.63 13.18 -2.95
N VAL A 17 14.09 13.22 -4.18
CA VAL A 17 15.52 13.13 -4.49
C VAL A 17 16.18 14.41 -4.03
N ALA A 18 16.99 14.34 -2.98
CA ALA A 18 17.94 15.38 -2.66
C ALA A 18 19.33 14.88 -3.06
N VAL A 19 20.03 15.70 -3.79
CA VAL A 19 21.48 15.57 -4.04
C VAL A 19 22.19 15.78 -2.69
N VAL A 20 22.97 14.77 -2.26
CA VAL A 20 23.88 14.93 -1.12
C VAL A 20 24.99 15.87 -1.54
N ALA A 21 24.93 17.14 -1.12
CA ALA A 21 26.08 18.01 -1.19
C ALA A 21 27.08 17.59 -0.10
N ALA A 22 28.10 16.82 -0.47
CA ALA A 22 29.28 16.60 0.36
C ALA A 22 30.11 17.88 0.38
N CYS A 23 30.25 18.52 1.52
CA CYS A 23 31.27 19.55 1.72
C CYS A 23 32.68 18.92 1.71
N GLY A 24 33.48 19.30 0.75
CA GLY A 24 34.92 19.17 0.84
C GLY A 24 35.63 18.37 -0.27
N GLY A 25 36.19 19.05 -1.28
CA GLY A 25 37.36 18.65 -2.03
C GLY A 25 37.16 17.73 -3.23
N GLY A 26 37.14 18.31 -4.40
CA GLY A 26 37.56 17.84 -5.73
C GLY A 26 37.40 16.35 -6.05
N GLY A 27 36.34 16.00 -6.76
CA GLY A 27 36.16 14.69 -7.36
C GLY A 27 34.73 14.59 -7.89
N GLY A 28 34.56 14.20 -9.16
CA GLY A 28 33.26 14.13 -9.83
C GLY A 28 32.20 13.39 -9.03
N GLU A 29 30.97 13.83 -9.18
CA GLU A 29 29.81 13.12 -8.64
C GLU A 29 29.81 11.66 -9.13
N PRO A 30 29.49 10.69 -8.24
CA PRO A 30 29.36 9.32 -8.68
C PRO A 30 28.24 9.21 -9.73
N GLU A 31 28.53 8.63 -10.88
CA GLU A 31 27.55 8.41 -11.97
C GLU A 31 26.26 7.73 -11.47
N ASP A 32 26.36 6.92 -10.40
CA ASP A 32 25.25 6.25 -9.77
C ASP A 32 24.26 7.19 -9.05
N ALA A 33 24.73 8.28 -8.42
CA ALA A 33 23.85 9.25 -7.74
C ALA A 33 23.05 10.08 -8.77
N GLN A 34 23.68 10.41 -9.89
CA GLN A 34 23.08 11.15 -10.99
C GLN A 34 22.08 10.25 -11.77
N ALA A 35 22.36 8.95 -11.90
CA ALA A 35 21.44 7.97 -12.49
C ALA A 35 20.19 7.73 -11.60
N LEU A 36 20.35 7.68 -10.28
CA LEU A 36 19.25 7.56 -9.33
C LEU A 36 18.36 8.83 -9.31
N SER A 37 18.95 10.04 -9.35
CA SER A 37 18.18 11.28 -9.42
C SER A 37 17.35 11.38 -10.71
N SER A 38 17.94 11.05 -11.84
CA SER A 38 17.27 11.09 -13.15
C SER A 38 16.16 10.02 -13.29
N ALA A 39 16.33 8.85 -12.66
CA ALA A 39 15.32 7.78 -12.66
C ALA A 39 14.11 8.15 -11.81
N SER A 40 14.32 8.74 -10.63
CA SER A 40 13.22 9.16 -9.75
C SER A 40 12.47 10.39 -10.29
N GLU A 41 13.14 11.32 -10.97
CA GLU A 41 12.47 12.44 -11.67
C GLU A 41 11.59 11.93 -12.80
N ARG A 42 12.05 10.93 -13.57
CA ARG A 42 11.25 10.30 -14.62
C ARG A 42 10.04 9.54 -14.06
N ALA A 43 10.16 8.90 -12.92
CA ALA A 43 9.05 8.22 -12.26
C ALA A 43 7.95 9.16 -11.76
N ARG A 44 8.25 10.45 -11.56
CA ARG A 44 7.31 11.49 -11.12
C ARG A 44 6.63 12.23 -12.29
N ALA A 45 7.18 12.15 -13.49
CA ALA A 45 6.58 12.78 -14.65
C ALA A 45 5.32 12.00 -15.06
N LEU A 46 4.16 12.66 -14.98
CA LEU A 46 2.93 12.09 -15.50
C LEU A 46 3.10 11.75 -16.99
N ARG A 47 2.87 10.51 -17.33
CA ARG A 47 2.97 10.03 -18.71
C ARG A 47 1.62 9.54 -19.21
N LEU A 48 1.11 10.23 -20.21
CA LEU A 48 0.06 9.67 -21.04
C LEU A 48 0.72 9.07 -22.28
N PRO A 49 0.34 7.85 -22.68
CA PRO A 49 0.82 7.27 -23.94
C PRO A 49 0.55 8.21 -25.12
N PRO A 50 1.46 8.29 -26.11
CA PRO A 50 1.28 9.14 -27.28
C PRO A 50 -0.06 8.86 -27.97
N GLY A 51 -0.77 9.92 -28.36
CA GLY A 51 -2.07 9.82 -29.01
C GLY A 51 -3.25 9.54 -28.06
N THR A 52 -3.05 9.54 -26.73
CA THR A 52 -4.15 9.39 -25.75
C THR A 52 -5.13 10.55 -25.89
N ILE A 53 -6.40 10.23 -26.13
CA ILE A 53 -7.49 11.24 -26.13
C ILE A 53 -8.00 11.40 -24.71
N ILE A 54 -7.91 12.62 -24.19
CA ILE A 54 -8.43 12.98 -22.86
C ILE A 54 -9.92 13.26 -22.98
N PRO A 55 -10.80 12.52 -22.26
CA PRO A 55 -12.23 12.81 -22.25
C PRO A 55 -12.55 14.20 -21.70
N ALA A 56 -13.59 14.84 -22.20
CA ALA A 56 -13.98 16.19 -21.75
C ALA A 56 -14.37 16.23 -20.26
N ASP A 57 -14.83 15.11 -19.69
CA ASP A 57 -15.22 14.94 -18.28
C ASP A 57 -14.09 14.39 -17.39
N ALA A 58 -12.85 14.28 -17.91
CA ALA A 58 -11.69 13.79 -17.15
C ALA A 58 -11.42 14.61 -15.88
N GLY A 59 -11.70 15.92 -15.88
CA GLY A 59 -11.58 16.77 -14.69
C GLY A 59 -12.59 16.43 -13.57
N SER A 60 -13.60 15.61 -13.83
CA SER A 60 -14.57 15.16 -12.82
C SER A 60 -14.51 13.63 -12.54
N LYS A 61 -14.24 12.83 -13.57
CA LYS A 61 -14.23 11.37 -13.48
C LYS A 61 -12.85 10.74 -13.50
N GLY A 62 -11.80 11.49 -13.86
CA GLY A 62 -10.52 10.92 -14.26
C GLY A 62 -10.64 10.18 -15.60
N MET A 63 -9.64 9.37 -15.90
CA MET A 63 -9.68 8.47 -17.07
C MET A 63 -8.82 7.23 -16.79
N PHE A 64 -9.12 6.15 -17.48
CA PHE A 64 -8.18 5.03 -17.61
C PHE A 64 -7.34 5.19 -18.88
N GLY A 65 -6.06 4.87 -18.77
CA GLY A 65 -5.16 4.75 -19.91
C GLY A 65 -5.40 3.46 -20.70
N PRO A 66 -4.65 3.26 -21.80
CA PRO A 66 -4.72 2.03 -22.56
C PRO A 66 -4.26 0.83 -21.71
N LEU A 67 -4.73 -0.36 -22.13
CA LEU A 67 -4.33 -1.62 -21.54
C LEU A 67 -2.84 -1.87 -21.79
N GLN A 68 -2.11 -2.20 -20.72
CA GLN A 68 -0.68 -2.55 -20.76
C GLN A 68 -0.52 -4.05 -20.50
N GLY A 69 0.39 -4.72 -21.21
CA GLY A 69 0.76 -6.10 -20.94
C GLY A 69 1.45 -6.24 -19.58
N TRP A 70 1.25 -7.38 -18.91
CA TRP A 70 1.97 -7.71 -17.68
C TRP A 70 2.49 -9.15 -17.77
N PRO A 71 3.75 -9.44 -17.41
CA PRO A 71 4.35 -10.75 -17.68
C PRO A 71 3.77 -11.90 -16.82
N LEU A 72 3.05 -11.56 -15.75
CA LEU A 72 2.40 -12.53 -14.85
C LEU A 72 1.07 -11.94 -14.33
N ILE A 73 0.18 -12.74 -13.77
CA ILE A 73 -0.96 -12.20 -13.04
C ILE A 73 -0.45 -11.75 -11.67
N ALA A 74 -0.34 -10.43 -11.49
CA ALA A 74 0.23 -9.84 -10.28
C ALA A 74 -0.79 -9.87 -9.14
N VAL A 75 -0.68 -10.88 -8.27
CA VAL A 75 -1.50 -11.05 -7.06
C VAL A 75 -1.03 -10.14 -5.95
N HIS A 76 0.24 -9.78 -5.96
CA HIS A 76 0.90 -8.90 -5.01
C HIS A 76 1.60 -7.76 -5.72
N GLY A 77 1.62 -6.59 -5.11
CA GLY A 77 2.35 -5.44 -5.60
C GLY A 77 2.84 -4.53 -4.48
N VAL A 78 4.08 -4.04 -4.60
CA VAL A 78 4.71 -3.14 -3.63
C VAL A 78 5.42 -2.01 -4.36
N ILE A 79 5.18 -0.76 -3.95
CA ILE A 79 5.98 0.38 -4.39
C ILE A 79 7.35 0.31 -3.72
N THR A 80 8.42 0.33 -4.49
CA THR A 80 9.80 0.37 -4.01
C THR A 80 10.31 1.79 -3.89
N SER A 81 11.41 2.00 -3.16
CA SER A 81 11.95 3.35 -2.90
C SER A 81 12.49 4.05 -4.15
N ASP A 82 12.80 3.31 -5.20
CA ASP A 82 13.19 3.86 -6.51
C ASP A 82 11.99 4.14 -7.44
N GLY A 83 10.76 4.02 -6.91
CA GLY A 83 9.52 4.31 -7.62
C GLY A 83 9.01 3.20 -8.54
N ARG A 84 9.66 2.03 -8.54
CA ARG A 84 9.21 0.85 -9.28
C ARG A 84 8.15 0.06 -8.52
N VAL A 85 7.58 -0.93 -9.19
CA VAL A 85 6.62 -1.88 -8.58
C VAL A 85 7.18 -3.29 -8.65
N LEU A 86 7.44 -3.88 -7.48
CA LEU A 86 7.64 -5.32 -7.36
C LEU A 86 6.29 -6.02 -7.45
N SER A 87 6.15 -7.01 -8.31
CA SER A 87 4.93 -7.83 -8.42
C SER A 87 5.23 -9.32 -8.55
N TYR A 88 4.33 -10.15 -8.05
CA TYR A 88 4.40 -11.62 -8.12
C TYR A 88 3.02 -12.24 -7.91
N GLY A 89 2.87 -13.55 -8.18
CA GLY A 89 1.62 -14.26 -7.92
C GLY A 89 1.32 -15.41 -8.86
N THR A 90 1.83 -15.40 -10.10
CA THR A 90 1.71 -16.53 -11.02
C THR A 90 2.99 -16.70 -11.82
N LYS A 91 3.09 -17.81 -12.55
CA LYS A 91 4.01 -17.89 -13.71
C LYS A 91 3.47 -17.04 -14.86
N GLU A 92 4.27 -16.95 -15.93
CA GLU A 92 3.92 -16.21 -17.15
C GLU A 92 2.70 -16.83 -17.87
N ASP A 93 2.41 -18.11 -17.65
CA ASP A 93 1.22 -18.80 -18.19
C ASP A 93 -0.05 -18.62 -17.34
N GLY A 94 0.04 -17.84 -16.24
CA GLY A 94 -1.06 -17.62 -15.30
C GLY A 94 -1.23 -18.72 -14.24
N THR A 95 -0.36 -19.73 -14.20
CA THR A 95 -0.38 -20.75 -13.14
C THR A 95 -0.06 -20.11 -11.79
N GLN A 96 -0.97 -20.27 -10.84
CA GLN A 96 -0.93 -19.68 -9.51
C GLN A 96 0.25 -20.20 -8.70
N THR A 97 1.24 -19.35 -8.43
CA THR A 97 2.41 -19.62 -7.58
C THR A 97 3.33 -18.41 -7.53
N GLY A 98 4.04 -18.21 -6.42
CA GLY A 98 5.18 -17.27 -6.31
C GLY A 98 6.53 -18.01 -6.21
N TYR A 99 6.57 -19.29 -6.59
CA TYR A 99 7.77 -20.12 -6.47
C TYR A 99 8.80 -19.90 -7.58
N PHE A 100 8.35 -19.49 -8.78
CA PHE A 100 9.21 -19.48 -9.97
C PHE A 100 9.74 -18.11 -10.34
N VAL A 101 8.88 -17.11 -10.39
CA VAL A 101 9.21 -15.78 -10.94
C VAL A 101 8.57 -14.65 -10.11
N TYR A 102 9.18 -13.50 -10.21
CA TYR A 102 8.64 -12.20 -9.83
C TYR A 102 9.01 -11.17 -10.90
N ASP A 103 8.34 -10.03 -10.90
CA ASP A 103 8.56 -8.98 -11.88
C ASP A 103 8.77 -7.63 -11.21
N VAL A 104 9.62 -6.80 -11.80
CA VAL A 104 9.88 -5.42 -11.40
C VAL A 104 9.54 -4.51 -12.56
N TRP A 105 8.40 -3.82 -12.47
CA TRP A 105 7.97 -2.86 -13.46
C TRP A 105 8.49 -1.46 -13.17
N ASN A 106 8.97 -0.77 -14.21
CA ASN A 106 9.41 0.61 -14.16
C ASN A 106 8.35 1.54 -14.79
N PRO A 107 7.62 2.34 -14.02
CA PRO A 107 6.60 3.24 -14.56
C PRO A 107 7.19 4.37 -15.44
N ALA A 108 8.49 4.63 -15.36
CA ALA A 108 9.14 5.70 -16.11
C ALA A 108 9.26 5.42 -17.61
N ASP A 109 9.33 4.17 -18.00
CA ASP A 109 9.54 3.73 -19.40
C ASP A 109 8.70 2.50 -19.80
N ASP A 110 7.83 2.05 -18.89
CA ASP A 110 6.95 0.87 -19.09
C ASP A 110 7.73 -0.44 -19.29
N THR A 111 8.96 -0.53 -18.76
CA THR A 111 9.78 -1.73 -18.87
C THR A 111 9.53 -2.70 -17.73
N HIS A 112 9.56 -4.00 -18.07
CA HIS A 112 9.48 -5.11 -17.14
C HIS A 112 10.81 -5.83 -17.01
N LEU A 113 11.14 -6.23 -15.79
CA LEU A 113 12.26 -7.10 -15.49
C LEU A 113 11.75 -8.32 -14.73
N THR A 114 11.37 -9.35 -15.46
CA THR A 114 10.94 -10.63 -14.89
C THR A 114 12.16 -11.47 -14.51
N LEU A 115 12.24 -11.89 -13.25
CA LEU A 115 13.39 -12.57 -12.68
C LEU A 115 12.97 -13.88 -12.01
N PRO A 116 13.86 -14.89 -11.98
CA PRO A 116 13.58 -16.14 -11.29
C PRO A 116 13.58 -15.97 -9.76
N ASN A 117 12.63 -16.60 -9.08
CA ASN A 117 12.65 -16.76 -7.64
C ASN A 117 13.54 -17.96 -7.27
N GLY A 118 14.82 -17.70 -7.01
CA GLY A 118 15.80 -18.73 -6.63
C GLY A 118 15.80 -19.09 -5.14
N THR A 119 14.83 -18.61 -4.33
CA THR A 119 14.85 -18.77 -2.87
C THR A 119 14.40 -20.15 -2.40
N GLY A 120 13.75 -20.95 -3.25
CA GLY A 120 13.11 -22.21 -2.88
C GLY A 120 11.89 -22.02 -1.96
N SER A 121 11.33 -20.82 -1.89
CA SER A 121 10.12 -20.48 -1.13
C SER A 121 9.02 -20.03 -2.08
N ASP A 122 7.81 -20.56 -1.91
CA ASP A 122 6.63 -20.03 -2.59
C ASP A 122 6.09 -18.83 -1.82
N ILE A 123 6.27 -17.64 -2.38
CA ILE A 123 5.83 -16.38 -1.78
C ILE A 123 4.37 -16.02 -2.13
N PHE A 124 3.65 -16.90 -2.80
CA PHE A 124 2.24 -16.72 -3.12
C PHE A 124 1.39 -16.60 -1.85
N CYS A 125 0.53 -15.59 -1.79
CA CYS A 125 -0.29 -15.26 -0.61
C CYS A 125 0.51 -14.97 0.67
N SER A 126 1.76 -14.51 0.55
CA SER A 126 2.51 -13.91 1.66
C SER A 126 1.91 -12.56 2.07
N SER A 127 2.32 -12.01 3.19
CA SER A 127 2.23 -10.56 3.42
C SER A 127 3.54 -9.90 3.03
N GLN A 128 3.48 -8.65 2.61
CA GLN A 128 4.65 -7.91 2.17
C GLN A 128 4.57 -6.43 2.56
N LEU A 129 5.72 -5.81 2.79
CA LEU A 129 5.86 -4.37 2.94
C LEU A 129 7.30 -3.90 2.64
N LEU A 130 7.45 -2.65 2.23
CA LEU A 130 8.76 -2.01 2.15
C LEU A 130 9.23 -1.68 3.57
N LEU A 131 10.40 -2.18 3.95
CA LEU A 131 10.99 -1.91 5.27
C LEU A 131 11.33 -0.42 5.42
N PRO A 132 11.38 0.11 6.66
CA PRO A 132 11.66 1.52 6.90
C PRO A 132 13.00 2.03 6.37
N ASP A 133 13.96 1.15 6.12
CA ASP A 133 15.24 1.47 5.50
C ASP A 133 15.12 1.91 4.03
N GLY A 134 13.96 1.64 3.39
CA GLY A 134 13.71 1.89 1.98
C GLY A 134 14.47 0.97 1.02
N ASN A 135 15.38 0.15 1.51
CA ASN A 135 16.24 -0.68 0.67
C ASN A 135 15.69 -2.07 0.41
N ASN A 136 14.73 -2.51 1.24
CA ASN A 136 14.29 -3.89 1.24
C ASN A 136 12.79 -4.00 1.34
N VAL A 137 12.18 -4.87 0.52
CA VAL A 137 10.81 -5.35 0.71
C VAL A 137 10.86 -6.66 1.47
N PHE A 138 10.18 -6.73 2.60
CA PHE A 138 10.02 -7.93 3.40
C PHE A 138 8.77 -8.69 2.98
N LEU A 139 8.89 -10.01 2.82
CA LEU A 139 7.82 -10.94 2.49
C LEU A 139 7.73 -12.01 3.57
N ALA A 140 6.57 -12.16 4.20
CA ALA A 140 6.35 -13.08 5.31
C ALA A 140 5.48 -14.26 4.91
N GLY A 141 6.02 -15.45 4.95
CA GLY A 141 5.34 -16.70 4.62
C GLY A 141 5.00 -16.83 3.15
N GLY A 142 3.86 -17.37 2.89
CA GLY A 142 3.33 -17.73 1.58
C GLY A 142 2.84 -19.15 1.56
N ASP A 143 2.62 -19.70 0.36
CA ASP A 143 2.14 -21.06 0.14
C ASP A 143 3.31 -22.09 0.13
N ASN A 144 2.98 -23.33 -0.08
CA ASN A 144 3.91 -24.39 -0.41
C ASN A 144 3.66 -24.88 -1.84
N TRP A 145 4.72 -25.29 -2.53
CA TRP A 145 4.68 -25.82 -3.88
C TRP A 145 5.03 -27.32 -3.88
N THR A 146 4.18 -28.14 -4.50
CA THR A 146 4.35 -29.61 -4.56
C THR A 146 4.96 -30.12 -5.86
N GLY A 147 5.46 -29.24 -6.71
CA GLY A 147 5.97 -29.55 -8.05
C GLY A 147 4.96 -29.38 -9.17
N THR A 148 3.65 -29.41 -8.87
CA THR A 148 2.56 -29.21 -9.85
C THR A 148 1.57 -28.11 -9.50
N LYS A 149 1.45 -27.76 -8.21
CA LYS A 149 0.46 -26.77 -7.73
C LYS A 149 0.84 -26.23 -6.35
N THR A 150 0.22 -25.11 -5.99
CA THR A 150 0.15 -24.60 -4.61
C THR A 150 -0.70 -25.55 -3.75
N THR A 151 -0.41 -25.59 -2.45
CA THR A 151 -1.08 -26.50 -1.51
C THR A 151 -2.14 -25.83 -0.68
N ASN A 152 -2.22 -24.49 -0.69
CA ASN A 152 -3.03 -23.65 0.21
C ASN A 152 -2.69 -23.90 1.70
N THR A 153 -1.40 -24.13 1.98
CA THR A 153 -0.88 -24.32 3.33
C THR A 153 0.28 -23.36 3.57
N GLY A 154 0.32 -22.76 4.76
CA GLY A 154 1.36 -21.79 5.08
C GLY A 154 2.76 -22.39 5.16
N ASN A 155 3.77 -21.64 4.73
CA ASN A 155 5.16 -21.85 5.08
C ASN A 155 5.62 -20.81 6.12
N ASN A 156 6.71 -21.09 6.84
CA ASN A 156 7.30 -20.16 7.81
C ASN A 156 8.53 -19.43 7.27
N ASN A 157 8.71 -19.44 5.97
CA ASN A 157 9.82 -18.74 5.32
C ASN A 157 9.65 -17.23 5.43
N SER A 158 10.74 -16.52 5.53
CA SER A 158 10.76 -15.09 5.25
C SER A 158 11.76 -14.79 4.14
N THR A 159 11.41 -13.86 3.30
CA THR A 159 12.18 -13.47 2.13
C THR A 159 12.32 -11.96 2.10
N VAL A 160 13.45 -11.49 1.63
CA VAL A 160 13.72 -10.06 1.44
C VAL A 160 14.06 -9.82 -0.03
N PHE A 161 13.36 -8.89 -0.64
CA PHE A 161 13.73 -8.35 -1.95
C PHE A 161 14.57 -7.09 -1.74
N ASN A 162 15.79 -7.09 -2.25
CA ASN A 162 16.67 -5.92 -2.23
C ASN A 162 16.37 -5.02 -3.43
N VAL A 163 16.05 -3.74 -3.17
CA VAL A 163 15.64 -2.78 -4.20
C VAL A 163 16.77 -2.45 -5.18
N ALA A 164 18.01 -2.32 -4.69
CA ALA A 164 19.13 -1.89 -5.51
C ALA A 164 19.56 -2.95 -6.54
N ASN A 165 19.73 -4.20 -6.10
CA ASN A 165 20.18 -5.28 -6.97
C ASN A 165 19.05 -6.15 -7.51
N ARG A 166 17.78 -5.89 -7.09
CA ARG A 166 16.55 -6.58 -7.53
C ARG A 166 16.58 -8.08 -7.32
N THR A 167 17.16 -8.54 -6.21
CA THR A 167 17.26 -9.95 -5.86
C THR A 167 16.37 -10.30 -4.68
N LEU A 168 15.77 -11.49 -4.74
CA LEU A 168 15.10 -12.13 -3.60
C LEU A 168 16.12 -13.01 -2.86
N THR A 169 16.13 -12.88 -1.53
CA THR A 169 16.99 -13.69 -0.64
C THR A 169 16.16 -14.20 0.52
N ARG A 170 16.28 -15.50 0.78
CA ARG A 170 15.67 -16.08 1.97
C ARG A 170 16.43 -15.64 3.22
N THR A 171 15.68 -15.33 4.30
CA THR A 171 16.23 -14.90 5.58
C THR A 171 15.81 -15.86 6.71
N ASN A 172 15.85 -15.42 7.97
CA ASN A 172 15.47 -16.23 9.12
C ASN A 172 14.01 -16.72 8.99
N ASN A 173 13.74 -17.95 9.43
CA ASN A 173 12.37 -18.46 9.47
C ASN A 173 11.58 -17.77 10.58
N MET A 174 10.29 -17.54 10.31
CA MET A 174 9.30 -17.16 11.32
C MET A 174 9.06 -18.32 12.31
N ASN A 175 8.51 -18.01 13.48
CA ASN A 175 8.10 -19.03 14.44
C ASN A 175 6.85 -19.81 13.98
N ARG A 176 6.04 -19.18 13.12
CA ARG A 176 4.78 -19.75 12.61
C ARG A 176 4.74 -19.74 11.09
N ALA A 177 4.14 -20.78 10.52
CA ALA A 177 3.77 -20.76 9.11
C ALA A 177 2.64 -19.78 8.87
N ARG A 178 2.66 -19.05 7.73
CA ARG A 178 1.66 -18.00 7.44
C ARG A 178 1.31 -17.96 5.95
N TRP A 179 0.06 -18.28 5.67
CA TRP A 179 -0.59 -18.10 4.37
C TRP A 179 -1.80 -17.18 4.58
N TYR A 180 -1.84 -16.00 3.92
CA TYR A 180 -2.81 -14.92 4.15
C TYR A 180 -2.58 -14.10 5.44
N SER A 181 -1.35 -13.85 5.83
CA SER A 181 -1.04 -12.96 6.96
C SER A 181 -1.06 -11.47 6.57
N THR A 182 -1.03 -10.61 7.57
CA THR A 182 -0.85 -9.16 7.41
C THR A 182 0.41 -8.71 8.13
N SER A 183 1.23 -7.91 7.45
CA SER A 183 2.39 -7.23 8.02
C SER A 183 2.10 -5.75 8.25
N THR A 184 2.62 -5.18 9.36
CA THR A 184 2.41 -3.78 9.74
C THR A 184 3.69 -3.21 10.34
N THR A 185 4.16 -2.06 9.84
CA THR A 185 5.32 -1.37 10.39
C THR A 185 4.98 -0.72 11.74
N LEU A 186 5.74 -1.08 12.78
CA LEU A 186 5.64 -0.50 14.11
C LEU A 186 6.38 0.83 14.25
N LEU A 187 6.12 1.57 15.34
CA LEU A 187 6.73 2.89 15.57
C LEU A 187 8.25 2.84 15.78
N ASN A 188 8.78 1.70 16.21
CA ASN A 188 10.21 1.45 16.35
C ASN A 188 10.86 0.87 15.07
N GLY A 189 10.11 0.79 13.96
CA GLY A 189 10.59 0.26 12.68
C GLY A 189 10.58 -1.27 12.57
N GLU A 190 10.24 -1.99 13.63
CA GLU A 190 10.02 -3.44 13.58
C GLU A 190 8.75 -3.78 12.77
N THR A 191 8.62 -5.02 12.35
CA THR A 191 7.43 -5.48 11.61
C THR A 191 6.59 -6.41 12.48
N TYR A 192 5.35 -6.03 12.72
CA TYR A 192 4.33 -6.87 13.33
C TYR A 192 3.66 -7.73 12.25
N ILE A 193 3.49 -9.05 12.52
CA ILE A 193 2.93 -10.01 11.59
C ILE A 193 1.82 -10.79 12.30
N GLN A 194 0.60 -10.76 11.74
CA GLN A 194 -0.57 -11.42 12.33
C GLN A 194 -1.35 -12.23 11.30
N GLY A 195 -2.03 -13.27 11.78
CA GLY A 195 -2.90 -14.10 10.97
C GLY A 195 -2.12 -15.05 10.07
N GLY A 196 -2.80 -15.50 9.04
CA GLY A 196 -2.31 -16.52 8.13
C GLY A 196 -2.55 -17.93 8.63
N SER A 197 -2.93 -18.84 7.72
CA SER A 197 -3.09 -20.26 8.03
C SER A 197 -1.75 -20.84 8.53
N GLY A 198 -1.78 -21.51 9.67
CA GLY A 198 -0.62 -22.03 10.38
C GLY A 198 -0.05 -21.11 11.46
N GLY A 199 -0.46 -19.83 11.51
CA GLY A 199 -0.01 -18.82 12.48
C GLY A 199 -1.13 -18.03 13.14
N THR A 200 -2.32 -18.61 13.21
CA THR A 200 -3.52 -17.96 13.75
C THR A 200 -3.45 -17.70 15.25
N ASP A 201 -2.75 -18.55 15.99
CA ASP A 201 -2.68 -18.56 17.44
C ASP A 201 -2.04 -17.29 18.03
N PHE A 202 -0.87 -16.91 17.52
CA PHE A 202 -0.10 -15.78 18.03
C PHE A 202 0.55 -14.99 16.91
N PRO A 203 0.53 -13.65 16.98
CA PRO A 203 1.35 -12.80 16.13
C PRO A 203 2.82 -12.87 16.53
N GLU A 204 3.68 -12.35 15.66
CA GLU A 204 5.11 -12.24 15.92
C GLU A 204 5.68 -10.92 15.41
N ILE A 205 6.83 -10.54 15.94
CA ILE A 205 7.58 -9.35 15.57
C ILE A 205 8.87 -9.79 14.87
N ARG A 206 9.10 -9.21 13.68
CA ARG A 206 10.43 -9.22 13.07
C ARG A 206 11.19 -8.00 13.54
N GLY A 207 12.30 -8.22 14.24
CA GLY A 207 13.22 -7.17 14.68
C GLY A 207 14.02 -6.58 13.52
N SER A 208 14.71 -5.46 13.78
CA SER A 208 15.61 -4.82 12.81
C SER A 208 16.81 -5.69 12.42
N ASP A 209 17.21 -6.61 13.29
CA ASP A 209 18.22 -7.63 13.08
C ASP A 209 17.73 -8.83 12.24
N GLY A 210 16.43 -8.85 11.89
CA GLY A 210 15.78 -9.94 11.16
C GLY A 210 15.40 -11.15 12.01
N ALA A 211 15.60 -11.12 13.33
CA ALA A 211 15.13 -12.15 14.24
C ALA A 211 13.62 -12.04 14.50
N PHE A 212 12.98 -13.15 14.84
CA PHE A 212 11.55 -13.21 15.13
C PHE A 212 11.26 -13.49 16.59
N ARG A 213 10.36 -12.70 17.17
CA ARG A 213 9.85 -12.84 18.52
C ARG A 213 8.35 -13.10 18.52
N LEU A 214 7.94 -14.25 19.05
CA LEU A 214 6.52 -14.60 19.19
C LEU A 214 5.88 -13.78 20.32
N LEU A 215 4.67 -13.26 20.09
CA LEU A 215 3.87 -12.56 21.09
C LEU A 215 2.94 -13.53 21.81
N GLY A 216 3.50 -14.44 22.64
CA GLY A 216 2.75 -15.50 23.31
C GLY A 216 1.66 -15.06 24.28
N GLY A 217 1.65 -13.76 24.70
CA GLY A 217 0.58 -13.16 25.50
C GLY A 217 -0.53 -12.51 24.66
N ALA A 218 -0.38 -12.44 23.33
CA ALA A 218 -1.35 -11.83 22.42
C ALA A 218 -2.09 -12.91 21.62
N GLY A 219 -2.93 -13.71 22.28
CA GLY A 219 -3.69 -14.76 21.61
C GLY A 219 -4.69 -14.22 20.58
N THR A 220 -4.48 -14.52 19.30
CA THR A 220 -5.33 -14.08 18.16
C THR A 220 -6.11 -15.20 17.49
N GLY A 221 -6.03 -16.42 17.99
CA GLY A 221 -6.62 -17.62 17.39
C GLY A 221 -8.16 -17.62 17.29
N SER A 222 -8.84 -16.73 18.00
CA SER A 222 -10.30 -16.56 17.88
C SER A 222 -10.73 -15.64 16.73
N PHE A 223 -9.79 -14.89 16.10
CA PHE A 223 -10.07 -14.01 14.98
C PHE A 223 -9.85 -14.74 13.65
N ASP A 224 -10.51 -14.24 12.58
CA ASP A 224 -10.24 -14.75 11.25
C ASP A 224 -8.78 -14.46 10.85
N PHE A 225 -8.14 -15.44 10.24
CA PHE A 225 -6.74 -15.37 9.86
C PHE A 225 -6.49 -14.67 8.52
N MET A 226 -7.52 -14.49 7.69
CA MET A 226 -7.38 -14.05 6.30
C MET A 226 -7.14 -12.54 6.23
N TYR A 227 -5.89 -12.13 6.09
CA TYR A 227 -5.48 -10.73 5.97
C TYR A 227 -6.21 -9.81 6.97
N PRO A 228 -6.04 -10.00 8.29
CA PRO A 228 -6.65 -9.12 9.29
C PRO A 228 -6.28 -7.67 9.01
N ARG A 229 -7.25 -6.75 9.11
CA ARG A 229 -7.03 -5.33 8.82
C ARG A 229 -6.33 -4.69 10.02
N ASN A 230 -5.03 -4.43 9.90
CA ASN A 230 -4.21 -3.90 10.99
C ASN A 230 -3.69 -2.49 10.67
N PHE A 231 -3.75 -1.62 11.66
CA PHE A 231 -3.35 -0.21 11.58
C PHE A 231 -2.64 0.22 12.85
N ILE A 232 -1.68 1.13 12.76
CA ILE A 232 -1.13 1.78 13.96
C ILE A 232 -2.14 2.84 14.44
N ALA A 233 -2.66 2.63 15.62
CA ALA A 233 -3.55 3.57 16.31
C ALA A 233 -2.80 4.79 16.84
N PRO A 234 -3.49 5.91 17.13
CA PRO A 234 -2.85 7.11 17.67
C PRO A 234 -2.09 6.90 18.98
N ASP A 235 -2.46 5.93 19.80
CA ASP A 235 -1.78 5.55 21.05
C ASP A 235 -0.57 4.62 20.85
N GLY A 236 -0.26 4.25 19.60
CA GLY A 236 0.88 3.43 19.23
C GLY A 236 0.64 1.92 19.25
N ARG A 237 -0.52 1.45 19.74
CA ARG A 237 -0.89 0.03 19.63
C ARG A 237 -1.28 -0.32 18.20
N VAL A 238 -1.26 -1.60 17.87
CA VAL A 238 -1.88 -2.10 16.65
C VAL A 238 -3.38 -2.21 16.89
N PHE A 239 -4.18 -1.40 16.19
CA PHE A 239 -5.61 -1.58 16.06
C PHE A 239 -5.87 -2.56 14.92
N GLY A 240 -6.72 -3.53 15.13
CA GLY A 240 -7.11 -4.46 14.08
C GLY A 240 -8.56 -4.89 14.17
N TYR A 241 -9.05 -5.47 13.08
CA TYR A 241 -10.32 -6.16 13.02
C TYR A 241 -10.29 -7.29 11.99
N ASP A 242 -11.16 -8.27 12.19
CA ASP A 242 -11.28 -9.43 11.32
C ASP A 242 -12.45 -9.30 10.32
N SER A 243 -12.62 -10.33 9.49
CA SER A 243 -13.69 -10.39 8.47
C SER A 243 -15.11 -10.39 9.04
N ALA A 244 -15.29 -10.71 10.33
CA ALA A 244 -16.58 -10.61 11.03
C ALA A 244 -16.82 -9.22 11.65
N GLY A 245 -15.83 -8.32 11.57
CA GLY A 245 -15.87 -6.98 12.16
C GLY A 245 -15.54 -6.95 13.66
N ARG A 246 -14.95 -8.01 14.22
CA ARG A 246 -14.49 -8.04 15.63
C ARG A 246 -13.22 -7.21 15.76
N MET A 247 -13.28 -6.15 16.58
CA MET A 247 -12.23 -5.16 16.75
C MET A 247 -11.38 -5.46 17.98
N TYR A 248 -10.09 -5.19 17.87
CA TYR A 248 -9.13 -5.42 18.94
C TYR A 248 -7.96 -4.43 18.89
N TYR A 249 -7.28 -4.27 20.02
CA TYR A 249 -5.95 -3.68 20.08
C TYR A 249 -4.92 -4.70 20.50
N VAL A 250 -3.73 -4.64 19.92
CA VAL A 250 -2.58 -5.45 20.32
C VAL A 250 -1.50 -4.53 20.89
N ASN A 251 -1.10 -4.81 22.12
CA ASN A 251 0.14 -4.31 22.69
C ASN A 251 1.29 -5.21 22.25
N THR A 252 2.32 -4.64 21.64
CA THR A 252 3.45 -5.39 21.08
C THR A 252 4.67 -5.48 22.00
N SER A 253 4.61 -4.88 23.20
CA SER A 253 5.70 -4.89 24.18
C SER A 253 5.79 -6.23 24.92
N GLY A 254 6.99 -6.67 25.25
CA GLY A 254 7.22 -7.92 26.00
C GLY A 254 6.63 -9.16 25.30
N SER A 255 5.82 -9.92 26.01
CA SER A 255 5.10 -11.08 25.47
C SER A 255 3.86 -10.71 24.65
N GLY A 256 3.52 -9.41 24.58
CA GLY A 256 2.32 -8.91 23.94
C GLY A 256 1.06 -9.04 24.79
N GLY A 257 -0.04 -8.54 24.25
CA GLY A 257 -1.38 -8.66 24.83
C GLY A 257 -2.43 -8.20 23.84
N VAL A 258 -3.60 -8.85 23.81
CA VAL A 258 -4.73 -8.47 22.98
C VAL A 258 -5.93 -8.05 23.83
N THR A 259 -6.60 -6.98 23.41
CA THR A 259 -7.82 -6.49 24.06
C THR A 259 -8.91 -6.33 22.99
N THR A 260 -9.97 -7.13 23.11
CA THR A 260 -11.17 -6.99 22.24
C THR A 260 -11.96 -5.77 22.67
N VAL A 261 -12.41 -4.96 21.70
CA VAL A 261 -13.09 -3.67 21.95
C VAL A 261 -14.43 -3.55 21.22
N GLY A 262 -15.06 -4.68 20.90
CA GLY A 262 -16.37 -4.74 20.29
C GLY A 262 -16.35 -5.31 18.88
N GLN A 263 -17.50 -5.18 18.21
CA GLN A 263 -17.74 -5.68 16.86
C GLN A 263 -18.67 -4.72 16.12
N PHE A 264 -18.34 -4.36 14.90
CA PHE A 264 -19.27 -3.60 14.06
C PHE A 264 -20.17 -4.54 13.25
N ASN A 265 -21.23 -3.99 12.69
CA ASN A 265 -22.25 -4.76 11.97
C ASN A 265 -21.63 -5.52 10.79
N SER A 266 -21.95 -6.80 10.66
CA SER A 266 -21.47 -7.68 9.59
C SER A 266 -21.83 -7.21 8.17
N ALA A 267 -22.83 -6.33 8.01
CA ALA A 267 -23.14 -5.69 6.72
C ALA A 267 -21.97 -4.85 6.18
N TYR A 268 -21.07 -4.36 7.04
CA TYR A 268 -19.87 -3.60 6.66
C TYR A 268 -18.62 -4.45 6.60
N ALA A 269 -18.72 -5.74 6.90
CA ALA A 269 -17.61 -6.66 7.05
C ALA A 269 -17.44 -7.59 5.83
N GLY A 270 -16.52 -8.53 5.93
CA GLY A 270 -16.18 -9.51 4.92
C GLY A 270 -14.66 -9.57 4.71
N ASN A 271 -14.13 -10.75 4.43
CA ASN A 271 -12.71 -10.92 4.12
C ASN A 271 -12.33 -10.32 2.76
N ASP A 272 -13.31 -10.02 1.94
CA ASP A 272 -13.21 -9.39 0.63
C ASP A 272 -13.68 -7.92 0.61
N ALA A 273 -13.90 -7.34 1.78
CA ALA A 273 -14.09 -5.90 1.98
C ALA A 273 -12.75 -5.16 1.96
N SER A 274 -12.77 -3.88 1.65
CA SER A 274 -11.57 -3.06 1.55
C SER A 274 -11.56 -1.92 2.58
N ALA A 275 -10.36 -1.46 2.93
CA ALA A 275 -10.20 -0.40 3.90
C ALA A 275 -8.99 0.50 3.60
N ALA A 276 -9.04 1.76 4.10
CA ALA A 276 -7.93 2.70 3.99
C ALA A 276 -7.94 3.70 5.15
N MET A 277 -6.79 3.94 5.79
CA MET A 277 -6.63 4.98 6.81
C MET A 277 -6.42 6.34 6.12
N PHE A 278 -7.50 7.04 5.83
CA PHE A 278 -7.53 8.30 5.09
C PHE A 278 -7.15 9.53 5.94
N ALA A 279 -7.01 9.37 7.23
CA ALA A 279 -6.46 10.34 8.16
C ALA A 279 -5.95 9.61 9.41
N PRO A 280 -5.04 10.20 10.22
CA PRO A 280 -4.57 9.56 11.44
C PRO A 280 -5.73 9.12 12.36
N GLY A 281 -5.81 7.81 12.62
CA GLY A 281 -6.86 7.21 13.44
C GLY A 281 -8.25 7.15 12.80
N ARG A 282 -8.41 7.46 11.51
CA ARG A 282 -9.70 7.38 10.81
C ARG A 282 -9.60 6.47 9.58
N ILE A 283 -10.41 5.43 9.58
CA ILE A 283 -10.37 4.35 8.58
C ILE A 283 -11.70 4.31 7.84
N LEU A 284 -11.67 4.41 6.51
CA LEU A 284 -12.80 4.05 5.67
C LEU A 284 -12.82 2.53 5.52
N GLN A 285 -13.95 1.90 5.78
CA GLN A 285 -14.24 0.48 5.52
C GLN A 285 -15.45 0.39 4.61
N TYR A 286 -15.37 -0.40 3.52
CA TYR A 286 -16.48 -0.54 2.58
C TYR A 286 -16.44 -1.88 1.83
N GLY A 287 -17.56 -2.21 1.20
CA GLY A 287 -17.70 -3.39 0.35
C GLY A 287 -17.89 -4.70 1.11
N GLY A 288 -17.54 -5.82 0.50
CA GLY A 288 -17.80 -7.14 1.06
C GLY A 288 -19.27 -7.51 1.01
N ASN A 289 -19.90 -7.65 2.17
CA ASN A 289 -21.28 -8.17 2.29
C ASN A 289 -22.37 -7.23 1.77
N SER A 290 -22.06 -5.94 1.58
CA SER A 290 -23.03 -4.95 1.08
C SER A 290 -22.35 -3.82 0.30
N ASN A 291 -23.12 -2.84 -0.18
CA ASN A 291 -22.59 -1.59 -0.76
C ASN A 291 -22.40 -0.48 0.30
N GLN A 292 -22.62 -0.78 1.56
CA GLN A 292 -22.50 0.20 2.64
C GLN A 292 -21.05 0.49 2.96
N ALA A 293 -20.81 1.67 3.55
CA ALA A 293 -19.49 2.10 3.99
C ALA A 293 -19.58 2.78 5.36
N VAL A 294 -18.53 2.62 6.15
CA VAL A 294 -18.39 3.23 7.48
C VAL A 294 -17.03 3.87 7.66
N VAL A 295 -16.97 4.85 8.52
CA VAL A 295 -15.75 5.37 9.11
C VAL A 295 -15.59 4.76 10.49
N ILE A 296 -14.45 4.08 10.69
CA ILE A 296 -14.00 3.57 11.99
C ILE A 296 -13.05 4.62 12.56
N ASP A 297 -13.45 5.25 13.66
CA ASP A 297 -12.66 6.29 14.33
C ASP A 297 -12.01 5.71 15.60
N VAL A 298 -10.69 5.67 15.60
CA VAL A 298 -9.83 5.20 16.70
C VAL A 298 -8.96 6.34 17.26
N THR A 299 -9.37 7.59 17.05
CA THR A 299 -8.63 8.77 17.55
C THR A 299 -8.63 8.88 19.06
N ALA A 300 -9.70 8.42 19.72
CA ALA A 300 -9.77 8.20 21.16
C ALA A 300 -9.33 6.77 21.50
N SER A 301 -8.61 6.60 22.61
CA SER A 301 -8.30 5.28 23.14
C SER A 301 -9.58 4.61 23.66
N GLY A 302 -9.73 3.31 23.45
CA GLY A 302 -10.90 2.54 23.90
C GLY A 302 -11.73 1.97 22.74
N THR A 303 -13.05 1.93 22.93
CA THR A 303 -13.96 1.39 21.90
C THR A 303 -14.03 2.35 20.71
N PRO A 304 -13.74 1.89 19.48
CA PRO A 304 -13.85 2.70 18.27
C PRO A 304 -15.27 3.22 18.03
N VAL A 305 -15.39 4.42 17.49
CA VAL A 305 -16.66 4.97 17.04
C VAL A 305 -16.88 4.58 15.58
N ILE A 306 -18.03 3.96 15.29
CA ILE A 306 -18.42 3.54 13.94
C ILE A 306 -19.49 4.49 13.42
N THR A 307 -19.19 5.22 12.36
CA THR A 307 -20.12 6.17 11.73
C THR A 307 -20.40 5.74 10.30
N GLN A 308 -21.67 5.55 9.96
CA GLN A 308 -22.05 5.27 8.58
C GLN A 308 -21.76 6.50 7.69
N THR A 309 -21.22 6.26 6.52
CA THR A 309 -21.05 7.25 5.45
C THR A 309 -21.96 6.88 4.27
N ALA A 310 -21.97 7.65 3.19
CA ALA A 310 -22.78 7.31 2.03
C ALA A 310 -22.43 5.91 1.50
N SER A 311 -23.45 5.20 1.03
CA SER A 311 -23.27 3.90 0.37
C SER A 311 -22.65 4.08 -1.01
N MET A 312 -21.88 3.09 -1.45
CA MET A 312 -21.40 2.99 -2.82
C MET A 312 -22.58 2.81 -3.79
N LEU A 313 -22.37 3.13 -5.05
CA LEU A 313 -23.34 2.87 -6.11
C LEU A 313 -23.62 1.37 -6.25
N ARG A 314 -22.57 0.56 -6.14
CA ARG A 314 -22.65 -0.90 -6.29
C ARG A 314 -22.03 -1.63 -5.10
N GLN A 315 -22.56 -2.81 -4.78
CA GLN A 315 -21.85 -3.74 -3.91
C GLN A 315 -20.57 -4.22 -4.61
N ARG A 316 -19.46 -4.15 -3.89
CA ARG A 316 -18.15 -4.59 -4.39
C ARG A 316 -17.53 -5.57 -3.40
N ARG A 317 -17.42 -6.81 -3.82
CA ARG A 317 -16.54 -7.81 -3.21
C ARG A 317 -15.22 -7.80 -3.97
N LEU A 318 -14.08 -7.94 -3.28
CA LEU A 318 -12.76 -8.02 -3.90
C LEU A 318 -12.32 -6.74 -4.63
N SER A 319 -12.85 -5.58 -4.25
CA SER A 319 -12.35 -4.28 -4.72
C SER A 319 -11.12 -3.85 -3.92
N VAL A 320 -10.42 -2.85 -4.45
CA VAL A 320 -9.23 -2.28 -3.78
C VAL A 320 -9.47 -0.82 -3.45
N ALA A 321 -9.21 -0.46 -2.18
CA ALA A 321 -9.17 0.93 -1.73
C ALA A 321 -7.77 1.50 -1.97
N THR A 322 -7.67 2.60 -2.71
CA THR A 322 -6.42 3.32 -2.89
C THR A 322 -6.58 4.77 -2.46
N ILE A 323 -5.72 5.22 -1.54
CA ILE A 323 -5.67 6.61 -1.12
C ILE A 323 -5.05 7.44 -2.25
N LEU A 324 -5.71 8.53 -2.63
CA LEU A 324 -5.28 9.47 -3.66
C LEU A 324 -4.41 10.59 -3.06
N ALA A 325 -3.65 11.26 -3.91
CA ALA A 325 -2.77 12.37 -3.51
C ALA A 325 -3.52 13.53 -2.81
N ASP A 326 -4.81 13.73 -3.10
CA ASP A 326 -5.67 14.74 -2.48
C ASP A 326 -6.40 14.25 -1.22
N GLY A 327 -6.14 13.02 -0.75
CA GLY A 327 -6.72 12.43 0.44
C GLY A 327 -8.10 11.78 0.24
N LYS A 328 -8.64 11.78 -0.97
CA LYS A 328 -9.79 10.95 -1.32
C LYS A 328 -9.39 9.48 -1.43
N VAL A 329 -10.37 8.59 -1.44
CA VAL A 329 -10.14 7.16 -1.62
C VAL A 329 -10.85 6.70 -2.88
N VAL A 330 -10.11 6.08 -3.79
CA VAL A 330 -10.71 5.46 -4.97
C VAL A 330 -10.89 3.96 -4.74
N ALA A 331 -12.08 3.46 -5.07
CA ALA A 331 -12.41 2.04 -5.14
C ALA A 331 -12.35 1.57 -6.59
N THR A 332 -11.56 0.54 -6.88
CA THR A 332 -11.45 -0.06 -8.21
C THR A 332 -11.74 -1.55 -8.17
N GLY A 333 -12.34 -2.08 -9.22
CA GLY A 333 -12.64 -3.50 -9.36
C GLY A 333 -13.77 -4.00 -8.47
N GLY A 334 -13.85 -5.32 -8.37
CA GLY A 334 -14.86 -6.03 -7.62
C GLY A 334 -16.13 -6.35 -8.41
N SER A 335 -16.99 -7.15 -7.79
CA SER A 335 -18.32 -7.53 -8.29
C SER A 335 -19.27 -7.80 -7.12
N SER A 336 -20.57 -7.93 -7.40
CA SER A 336 -21.56 -8.21 -6.34
C SER A 336 -21.50 -9.66 -5.84
N VAL A 337 -20.92 -10.57 -6.62
CA VAL A 337 -20.77 -11.99 -6.27
C VAL A 337 -19.29 -12.32 -6.24
N TRP A 338 -18.86 -13.04 -5.19
CA TRP A 338 -17.46 -13.38 -4.97
C TRP A 338 -16.86 -14.07 -6.21
N ASN A 339 -15.80 -13.49 -6.74
CA ASN A 339 -15.00 -13.96 -7.90
C ASN A 339 -15.84 -14.45 -9.09
N ALA A 340 -16.89 -13.69 -9.45
CA ALA A 340 -17.79 -14.00 -10.55
C ALA A 340 -18.04 -12.78 -11.44
N MET A 341 -18.33 -13.02 -12.71
CA MET A 341 -18.64 -11.97 -13.70
C MET A 341 -20.04 -11.37 -13.54
N THR A 342 -20.65 -11.52 -12.36
CA THR A 342 -22.00 -11.00 -12.05
C THR A 342 -21.89 -9.59 -11.48
N ASN A 343 -22.48 -8.61 -12.15
CA ASN A 343 -22.46 -7.18 -11.76
C ASN A 343 -21.03 -6.68 -11.47
N VAL A 344 -20.12 -6.94 -12.38
CA VAL A 344 -18.73 -6.45 -12.30
C VAL A 344 -18.73 -4.93 -12.28
N SER A 345 -17.98 -4.36 -11.38
CA SER A 345 -17.76 -2.92 -11.27
C SER A 345 -16.56 -2.50 -12.11
N TYR A 346 -16.83 -2.01 -13.31
CA TYR A 346 -15.81 -1.43 -14.19
C TYR A 346 -15.51 0.02 -13.83
N GLU A 347 -16.52 0.76 -13.35
CA GLU A 347 -16.38 2.16 -12.94
C GLU A 347 -15.53 2.25 -11.66
N ALA A 348 -14.61 3.20 -11.60
CA ALA A 348 -14.05 3.64 -10.34
C ALA A 348 -15.13 4.39 -9.52
N GLU A 349 -15.07 4.30 -8.20
CA GLU A 349 -15.86 5.18 -7.31
C GLU A 349 -14.91 5.91 -6.38
N ILE A 350 -15.09 7.22 -6.23
CA ILE A 350 -14.20 8.09 -5.44
C ILE A 350 -14.96 8.60 -4.22
N TRP A 351 -14.51 8.20 -3.03
CA TRP A 351 -15.03 8.69 -1.77
C TRP A 351 -14.30 9.96 -1.33
N ASN A 352 -15.08 10.98 -0.93
CA ASN A 352 -14.54 12.24 -0.43
C ASN A 352 -14.70 12.32 1.10
N PRO A 353 -13.61 12.33 1.88
CA PRO A 353 -13.67 12.38 3.35
C PRO A 353 -14.30 13.66 3.91
N ALA A 354 -14.27 14.77 3.15
CA ALA A 354 -14.86 16.03 3.59
C ALA A 354 -16.40 16.03 3.56
N THR A 355 -17.00 15.24 2.65
CA THR A 355 -18.46 15.17 2.48
C THR A 355 -19.06 13.82 2.84
N GLY A 356 -18.24 12.79 2.94
CA GLY A 356 -18.69 11.41 3.10
C GLY A 356 -19.41 10.82 1.88
N GLN A 357 -19.31 11.47 0.70
CA GLN A 357 -20.04 11.07 -0.50
C GLN A 357 -19.12 10.34 -1.49
N TRP A 358 -19.74 9.46 -2.28
CA TRP A 358 -19.11 8.78 -3.40
C TRP A 358 -19.47 9.48 -4.72
N ALA A 359 -18.49 9.56 -5.62
CA ALA A 359 -18.67 10.01 -7.00
C ALA A 359 -18.22 8.91 -7.96
N VAL A 360 -18.96 8.74 -9.06
CA VAL A 360 -18.59 7.78 -10.11
C VAL A 360 -17.46 8.34 -10.94
N GLY A 361 -16.38 7.56 -11.10
CA GLY A 361 -15.24 7.84 -11.95
C GLY A 361 -15.35 7.18 -13.33
N ALA A 362 -14.25 7.21 -14.08
CA ALA A 362 -14.13 6.53 -15.36
C ALA A 362 -14.14 4.99 -15.20
N SER A 363 -14.40 4.29 -16.30
CA SER A 363 -14.48 2.83 -16.35
C SER A 363 -13.19 2.23 -16.91
N MET A 364 -12.71 1.17 -16.27
CA MET A 364 -11.65 0.30 -16.81
C MET A 364 -12.21 -0.65 -17.87
N VAL A 365 -11.33 -1.23 -18.67
CA VAL A 365 -11.71 -2.18 -19.76
C VAL A 365 -11.76 -3.62 -19.27
N LYS A 366 -10.91 -3.98 -18.28
CA LYS A 366 -10.82 -5.35 -17.77
C LYS A 366 -11.46 -5.49 -16.39
N PRO A 367 -12.17 -6.60 -16.12
CA PRO A 367 -12.67 -6.89 -14.78
C PRO A 367 -11.50 -7.19 -13.84
N ARG A 368 -11.48 -6.57 -12.66
CA ARG A 368 -10.49 -6.83 -11.60
C ARG A 368 -11.24 -7.46 -10.42
N LEU A 369 -11.19 -8.80 -10.34
CA LEU A 369 -11.86 -9.59 -9.31
C LEU A 369 -10.83 -10.13 -8.31
N TYR A 370 -11.00 -11.39 -7.88
CA TYR A 370 -10.08 -12.01 -6.91
C TYR A 370 -8.62 -11.88 -7.36
N HIS A 371 -7.76 -11.45 -6.46
CA HIS A 371 -6.36 -11.09 -6.72
C HIS A 371 -6.17 -9.80 -7.58
N GLY A 372 -7.21 -8.99 -7.76
CA GLY A 372 -7.06 -7.64 -8.30
C GLY A 372 -6.38 -6.71 -7.29
N ASN A 373 -5.56 -5.78 -7.79
CA ASN A 373 -4.79 -4.85 -6.96
C ASN A 373 -4.79 -3.44 -7.54
N ALA A 374 -4.47 -2.46 -6.66
CA ALA A 374 -4.22 -1.09 -7.07
C ALA A 374 -3.21 -0.39 -6.13
N LEU A 375 -2.37 0.47 -6.71
CA LEU A 375 -1.32 1.21 -6.00
C LEU A 375 -1.26 2.65 -6.51
N LEU A 376 -1.19 3.63 -5.60
CA LEU A 376 -0.86 5.02 -5.96
C LEU A 376 0.60 5.08 -6.40
N LEU A 377 0.84 5.65 -7.57
CA LEU A 377 2.18 5.83 -8.14
C LEU A 377 2.78 7.19 -7.74
N PRO A 378 4.11 7.36 -7.85
CA PRO A 378 4.78 8.62 -7.52
C PRO A 378 4.34 9.82 -8.39
N ASP A 379 3.80 9.58 -9.57
CA ASP A 379 3.23 10.61 -10.46
C ASP A 379 1.79 11.01 -10.11
N ALA A 380 1.24 10.47 -9.02
CA ALA A 380 -0.13 10.64 -8.53
C ALA A 380 -1.21 9.97 -9.38
N SER A 381 -0.85 9.11 -10.33
CA SER A 381 -1.78 8.17 -10.97
C SER A 381 -1.93 6.88 -10.15
N VAL A 382 -2.84 5.99 -10.53
CA VAL A 382 -3.10 4.72 -9.83
C VAL A 382 -2.92 3.57 -10.79
N LEU A 383 -1.97 2.68 -10.51
CA LEU A 383 -1.82 1.41 -11.20
C LEU A 383 -2.93 0.46 -10.73
N VAL A 384 -3.70 -0.10 -11.68
CA VAL A 384 -4.75 -1.11 -11.41
C VAL A 384 -4.40 -2.37 -12.21
N PHE A 385 -4.16 -3.49 -11.53
CA PHE A 385 -3.53 -4.65 -12.12
C PHE A 385 -3.96 -5.97 -11.49
N GLY A 386 -3.57 -7.10 -12.07
CA GLY A 386 -3.89 -8.43 -11.59
C GLY A 386 -5.37 -8.81 -11.71
N GLY A 387 -5.77 -9.84 -10.98
CA GLY A 387 -7.12 -10.40 -10.93
C GLY A 387 -7.29 -11.67 -11.78
N GLY A 388 -8.09 -12.62 -11.27
CA GLY A 388 -8.47 -13.84 -11.98
C GLY A 388 -7.49 -15.02 -11.87
N ALA A 389 -6.68 -15.09 -10.81
CA ALA A 389 -5.85 -16.26 -10.50
C ALA A 389 -6.27 -16.86 -9.13
N PRO A 390 -6.80 -18.11 -9.03
CA PRO A 390 -7.21 -18.94 -10.15
C PRO A 390 -8.36 -18.32 -10.96
N SER A 391 -8.47 -18.74 -12.18
CA SER A 391 -9.51 -18.28 -13.11
C SER A 391 -10.64 -19.32 -13.11
N PRO A 392 -11.70 -19.15 -12.30
CA PRO A 392 -12.87 -20.01 -12.44
C PRO A 392 -13.54 -19.82 -13.81
N SER A 393 -14.38 -20.75 -14.21
CA SER A 393 -15.01 -20.71 -15.53
C SER A 393 -15.69 -19.35 -15.78
N GLY A 394 -15.30 -18.69 -16.86
CA GLY A 394 -15.81 -17.40 -17.30
C GLY A 394 -15.16 -16.17 -16.63
N VAL A 395 -14.27 -16.33 -15.67
CA VAL A 395 -13.48 -15.23 -15.10
C VAL A 395 -12.13 -15.14 -15.80
N PRO A 396 -11.78 -14.03 -16.46
CA PRO A 396 -10.50 -13.93 -17.16
C PRO A 396 -9.32 -13.80 -16.20
N GLY A 397 -8.22 -14.49 -16.49
CA GLY A 397 -6.92 -14.22 -15.89
C GLY A 397 -6.29 -12.98 -16.53
N ASN A 398 -5.90 -11.99 -15.75
CA ASN A 398 -5.44 -10.70 -16.26
C ASN A 398 -3.92 -10.58 -16.25
N LEU A 399 -3.28 -10.96 -17.36
CA LEU A 399 -1.87 -10.67 -17.68
C LEU A 399 -1.76 -9.23 -18.24
N ASN A 400 -2.32 -8.28 -17.51
CA ASN A 400 -2.39 -6.89 -17.94
C ASN A 400 -2.67 -5.94 -16.78
N ALA A 401 -2.41 -4.64 -17.02
CA ALA A 401 -2.70 -3.55 -16.13
C ALA A 401 -3.34 -2.37 -16.87
N GLU A 402 -3.92 -1.45 -16.11
CA GLU A 402 -4.44 -0.16 -16.56
C GLU A 402 -4.00 0.91 -15.57
N ILE A 403 -3.70 2.12 -16.06
CA ILE A 403 -3.41 3.27 -15.20
C ILE A 403 -4.68 4.11 -15.11
N TYR A 404 -5.17 4.31 -13.89
CA TYR A 404 -6.20 5.30 -13.61
C TYR A 404 -5.53 6.65 -13.33
N TYR A 405 -5.94 7.67 -14.06
CA TYR A 405 -5.53 9.06 -13.90
C TYR A 405 -6.66 9.80 -13.18
N PRO A 406 -6.51 10.12 -11.88
CA PRO A 406 -7.57 10.76 -11.10
C PRO A 406 -7.92 12.17 -11.60
N PRO A 407 -9.12 12.70 -11.24
CA PRO A 407 -9.62 13.99 -11.72
C PRO A 407 -8.69 15.18 -11.49
N TYR A 408 -7.91 15.18 -10.39
CA TYR A 408 -6.98 16.28 -10.09
C TYR A 408 -5.81 16.41 -11.08
N LEU A 409 -5.60 15.42 -11.94
CA LEU A 409 -4.58 15.48 -13.00
C LEU A 409 -5.09 16.23 -14.25
N PHE A 410 -6.37 16.66 -14.26
CA PHE A 410 -7.00 17.29 -15.41
C PHE A 410 -7.63 18.64 -15.06
N ASN A 411 -7.72 19.48 -16.09
CA ASN A 411 -8.54 20.68 -16.12
C ASN A 411 -9.49 20.56 -17.32
N GLY A 412 -10.71 20.07 -17.07
CA GLY A 412 -11.63 19.64 -18.14
C GLY A 412 -11.02 18.50 -18.97
N GLY A 413 -11.02 18.65 -20.27
CA GLY A 413 -10.45 17.70 -21.23
C GLY A 413 -8.95 17.89 -21.54
N ALA A 414 -8.18 18.50 -20.65
CA ALA A 414 -6.74 18.69 -20.79
C ALA A 414 -5.99 18.36 -19.50
N LEU A 415 -4.70 18.09 -19.59
CA LEU A 415 -3.86 17.93 -18.40
C LEU A 415 -3.82 19.23 -17.58
N ALA A 416 -3.93 19.09 -16.26
CA ALA A 416 -3.70 20.21 -15.35
C ALA A 416 -2.21 20.59 -15.31
N VAL A 417 -1.94 21.88 -15.18
CA VAL A 417 -0.58 22.37 -14.88
C VAL A 417 -0.24 21.94 -13.45
N ARG A 418 0.83 21.17 -13.30
CA ARG A 418 1.30 20.62 -12.02
C ARG A 418 2.43 21.47 -11.47
N PRO A 419 2.51 21.65 -10.13
CA PRO A 419 3.71 22.16 -9.50
C PRO A 419 4.86 21.16 -9.68
N SER A 420 6.08 21.67 -9.77
CA SER A 420 7.31 20.88 -9.70
C SER A 420 7.87 20.98 -8.29
N LEU A 421 8.28 19.85 -7.72
CA LEU A 421 9.05 19.80 -6.48
C LEU A 421 10.53 19.82 -6.84
N ASP A 422 11.17 20.99 -6.68
CA ASP A 422 12.53 21.22 -7.13
C ASP A 422 13.56 20.71 -6.12
N SER A 423 13.23 20.80 -4.81
CA SER A 423 14.02 20.18 -3.75
C SER A 423 13.20 19.80 -2.53
N ALA A 424 13.57 18.71 -1.89
CA ALA A 424 13.03 18.25 -0.61
C ALA A 424 14.08 17.39 0.11
N PRO A 425 14.07 17.34 1.45
CA PRO A 425 14.90 16.37 2.17
C PRO A 425 14.43 14.93 1.89
N THR A 426 15.38 14.02 1.72
CA THR A 426 15.10 12.58 1.51
C THR A 426 14.75 11.86 2.80
N VAL A 427 15.21 12.39 3.92
CA VAL A 427 14.98 11.84 5.26
C VAL A 427 14.44 12.95 6.15
N VAL A 428 13.35 12.68 6.84
CA VAL A 428 12.72 13.62 7.77
C VAL A 428 12.37 12.94 9.09
N ASP A 429 12.51 13.69 10.19
CA ASP A 429 12.12 13.24 11.51
C ASP A 429 10.74 13.81 11.90
N THR A 430 10.02 13.11 12.76
CA THR A 430 8.77 13.59 13.35
C THR A 430 8.97 14.88 14.15
N GLY A 431 7.98 15.79 14.10
CA GLY A 431 8.00 17.05 14.83
C GLY A 431 8.95 18.11 14.25
N ARG A 432 9.57 17.88 13.11
CA ARG A 432 10.46 18.86 12.46
C ARG A 432 9.70 19.70 11.44
N THR A 433 10.20 20.92 11.24
CA THR A 433 9.86 21.73 10.09
C THR A 433 10.90 21.50 9.00
N VAL A 434 10.45 21.13 7.82
CA VAL A 434 11.33 20.91 6.66
C VAL A 434 11.09 21.96 5.59
N GLN A 435 12.12 22.25 4.80
CA GLN A 435 12.04 23.19 3.70
C GLN A 435 11.89 22.42 2.39
N LEU A 436 10.91 22.83 1.59
CA LEU A 436 10.73 22.39 0.21
C LEU A 436 10.91 23.58 -0.71
N SER A 437 11.47 23.34 -1.90
CA SER A 437 11.43 24.31 -2.99
C SER A 437 10.53 23.79 -4.10
N VAL A 438 9.64 24.67 -4.60
CA VAL A 438 8.65 24.29 -5.61
C VAL A 438 8.57 25.35 -6.70
N THR A 439 8.43 24.92 -7.95
CA THR A 439 8.05 25.78 -9.07
C THR A 439 6.58 25.53 -9.37
N SER A 440 5.77 26.60 -9.30
CA SER A 440 4.33 26.51 -9.55
C SER A 440 3.81 27.80 -10.18
N GLY A 441 2.97 27.66 -11.20
CA GLY A 441 2.23 28.78 -11.81
C GLY A 441 1.02 29.24 -10.99
N ARG A 442 0.73 28.59 -9.84
CA ARG A 442 -0.38 28.92 -8.94
C ARG A 442 0.09 28.74 -7.48
N PRO A 443 -0.54 29.43 -6.51
CA PRO A 443 -0.26 29.18 -5.11
C PRO A 443 -0.49 27.71 -4.73
N ILE A 444 0.42 27.15 -3.96
CA ILE A 444 0.24 25.82 -3.37
C ILE A 444 -0.86 25.92 -2.31
N SER A 445 -1.87 25.10 -2.41
CA SER A 445 -3.01 25.07 -1.48
C SER A 445 -2.96 23.94 -0.47
N ARG A 446 -2.14 22.92 -0.74
CA ARG A 446 -2.01 21.73 0.11
C ARG A 446 -0.65 21.07 -0.07
N VAL A 447 -0.11 20.52 1.01
CA VAL A 447 1.01 19.58 1.00
C VAL A 447 0.55 18.31 1.70
N THR A 448 0.78 17.16 1.10
CA THR A 448 0.30 15.88 1.64
C THR A 448 1.38 14.82 1.62
N PHE A 449 1.29 13.91 2.60
CA PHE A 449 2.03 12.66 2.62
C PHE A 449 1.09 11.47 2.38
N VAL A 450 1.48 10.58 1.49
CA VAL A 450 0.84 9.27 1.32
C VAL A 450 1.91 8.19 1.49
N LYS A 451 1.72 7.28 2.45
CA LYS A 451 2.66 6.17 2.66
C LYS A 451 2.60 5.22 1.48
N ALA A 452 3.75 4.78 0.99
CA ALA A 452 3.85 3.87 -0.15
C ALA A 452 3.07 2.57 0.12
N GLY A 453 2.36 2.12 -0.90
CA GLY A 453 1.42 1.00 -0.79
C GLY A 453 2.09 -0.36 -0.93
N SER A 454 1.45 -1.34 -0.28
CA SER A 454 1.74 -2.77 -0.38
C SER A 454 0.42 -3.53 -0.46
N ALA A 455 0.02 -3.92 -1.67
CA ALA A 455 -1.33 -4.40 -1.95
C ALA A 455 -1.37 -5.87 -2.33
N THR A 456 -2.39 -6.55 -1.82
CA THR A 456 -2.79 -7.90 -2.20
C THR A 456 -4.24 -8.16 -1.79
N HIS A 457 -4.99 -8.94 -2.55
CA HIS A 457 -6.33 -9.43 -2.18
C HIS A 457 -7.33 -8.33 -1.76
N GLY A 458 -7.27 -7.14 -2.37
CA GLY A 458 -8.12 -6.01 -1.99
C GLY A 458 -7.68 -5.27 -0.71
N TRP A 459 -6.55 -5.64 -0.13
CA TRP A 459 -5.97 -5.01 1.05
C TRP A 459 -4.64 -4.32 0.71
N ASN A 460 -4.51 -3.03 1.05
CA ASN A 460 -3.26 -2.28 0.97
C ASN A 460 -2.74 -2.02 2.40
N MET A 461 -1.73 -2.80 2.80
CA MET A 461 -1.30 -2.93 4.19
C MET A 461 -0.68 -1.67 4.79
N GLU A 462 0.00 -0.87 3.98
CA GLU A 462 0.84 0.22 4.48
C GLU A 462 0.32 1.60 4.13
N GLN A 463 -0.67 1.72 3.23
CA GLN A 463 -1.14 3.03 2.79
C GLN A 463 -1.78 3.82 3.93
N ARG A 464 -1.41 5.11 3.99
CA ARG A 464 -1.92 6.08 4.97
C ARG A 464 -1.77 7.48 4.41
N PHE A 465 -2.68 8.38 4.76
CA PHE A 465 -2.68 9.77 4.34
C PHE A 465 -2.49 10.71 5.51
N VAL A 466 -1.70 11.76 5.29
CA VAL A 466 -1.56 12.89 6.22
C VAL A 466 -1.52 14.19 5.44
N SER A 467 -2.38 15.14 5.81
CA SER A 467 -2.28 16.53 5.35
C SER A 467 -1.29 17.29 6.22
N LEU A 468 -0.33 17.97 5.60
CA LEU A 468 0.76 18.64 6.29
C LEU A 468 0.50 20.15 6.37
N PRO A 469 0.50 20.77 7.56
CA PRO A 469 0.51 22.21 7.69
C PRO A 469 1.78 22.80 7.07
N PHE A 470 1.66 23.91 6.37
CA PHE A 470 2.80 24.60 5.76
C PHE A 470 2.61 26.10 5.71
N ALA A 471 3.73 26.84 5.61
CA ALA A 471 3.79 28.24 5.29
C ALA A 471 4.56 28.43 3.97
N ALA A 472 4.05 29.27 3.06
CA ALA A 472 4.67 29.55 1.79
C ALA A 472 5.35 30.92 1.79
N ALA A 473 6.57 31.00 1.26
CA ALA A 473 7.32 32.23 1.02
C ALA A 473 7.93 32.19 -0.38
N GLY A 474 7.19 32.68 -1.37
CA GLY A 474 7.56 32.52 -2.78
C GLY A 474 7.55 31.04 -3.21
N SER A 475 8.67 30.57 -3.74
CA SER A 475 8.88 29.19 -4.11
C SER A 475 9.22 28.26 -2.95
N ASN A 476 9.46 28.78 -1.74
CA ASN A 476 9.84 27.99 -0.58
C ASN A 476 8.61 27.68 0.29
N LEU A 477 8.51 26.43 0.71
CA LEU A 477 7.49 25.95 1.64
C LEU A 477 8.16 25.44 2.92
N SER A 478 7.75 26.00 4.08
CA SER A 478 8.12 25.50 5.39
C SER A 478 7.03 24.54 5.85
N VAL A 479 7.29 23.22 5.79
CA VAL A 479 6.29 22.16 6.04
C VAL A 479 6.51 21.54 7.39
N GLN A 480 5.44 21.49 8.20
CA GLN A 480 5.45 20.91 9.54
C GLN A 480 5.17 19.40 9.49
N ILE A 481 6.15 18.59 9.88
CA ILE A 481 5.95 17.14 10.04
C ILE A 481 5.25 16.88 11.38
N PRO A 482 4.21 16.02 11.44
CA PRO A 482 3.55 15.67 12.70
C PRO A 482 4.52 15.21 13.78
N SER A 483 4.31 15.66 15.01
CA SER A 483 5.15 15.28 16.15
C SER A 483 4.81 13.89 16.70
N ARG A 484 3.55 13.46 16.52
CA ARG A 484 3.12 12.13 16.95
C ARG A 484 3.56 11.07 15.93
N ALA A 485 4.48 10.18 16.34
CA ALA A 485 5.04 9.16 15.45
C ALA A 485 3.98 8.20 14.88
N SER A 486 2.86 7.98 15.58
CA SER A 486 1.76 7.15 15.09
C SER A 486 0.98 7.77 13.94
N ASP A 487 1.10 9.09 13.69
CA ASP A 487 0.51 9.73 12.52
C ASP A 487 1.34 9.46 11.27
N VAL A 488 2.66 9.42 11.44
CA VAL A 488 3.65 9.20 10.38
C VAL A 488 4.63 8.09 10.79
N PRO A 489 4.17 6.82 10.90
CA PRO A 489 5.05 5.72 11.25
C PRO A 489 6.19 5.58 10.24
N PRO A 490 7.33 4.99 10.64
CA PRO A 490 8.51 4.85 9.79
C PRO A 490 8.21 4.21 8.43
N GLY A 491 8.93 4.60 7.40
CA GLY A 491 8.84 4.04 6.06
C GLY A 491 8.89 5.08 4.95
N LEU A 492 8.56 4.64 3.74
CA LEU A 492 8.56 5.47 2.54
C LEU A 492 7.26 6.26 2.44
N TRP A 493 7.39 7.58 2.29
CA TRP A 493 6.28 8.49 2.09
C TRP A 493 6.45 9.26 0.78
N MET A 494 5.41 9.26 -0.04
CA MET A 494 5.30 10.09 -1.22
C MET A 494 4.75 11.47 -0.79
N ILE A 495 5.38 12.54 -1.29
CA ILE A 495 4.92 13.92 -1.07
C ILE A 495 4.24 14.44 -2.33
N PHE A 496 3.08 15.05 -2.12
CA PHE A 496 2.30 15.69 -3.19
C PHE A 496 1.88 17.09 -2.82
#